data_6a6e9edad77ab1422277f87d9daa9091
#
_entry.id   6a6e9edad77ab1422277f87d9daa9091
#
_cell.length_a   1.000
_cell.length_b   1.000
_cell.length_c   1.000
_cell.angle_alpha   90.00
_cell.angle_beta   90.00
_cell.angle_gamma   90.00
#
_symmetry.space_group_name_H-M   'P 1'
#
loop_
_entity.id
_entity.type
_entity.pdbx_description
1 polymer ?
#
loop_
_entity_poly.entity_id
_entity_poly.type
_entity_poly.pdbx_seq_one_letter_code
_entity_poly.pdbx_strand_id
1 'polypeptide(L)'
;VLFRSATAALRAAYSEGVTDEFILPQLIDDSGKITAGDAVIFFNFRTDRPRELTTALTQESFHEYNMHPLALHFCTMTNYDASFKNVKVIFDKDNLEMTLGEVVSKAGKTQVRIAETEKYPHITFFFSGGREEPFVGETRILKNSPKVATYDLQPEMSAYELKDALVEELKKGEVDFV
;
A
#
# COMPACT_ATOMS: atom_id res chain seq x y z
N VAL A 1 20.47 -16.55 -11.86
CA VAL A 1 20.77 -17.97 -11.56
C VAL A 1 19.48 -18.76 -11.56
N LEU A 2 19.43 -19.88 -12.30
CA LEU A 2 18.25 -20.76 -12.31
C LEU A 2 18.43 -21.82 -11.20
N PHE A 3 17.52 -21.82 -10.21
CA PHE A 3 17.54 -22.79 -9.12
C PHE A 3 16.72 -24.04 -9.47
N ARG A 4 17.11 -25.19 -8.92
CA ARG A 4 16.39 -26.46 -9.12
C ARG A 4 15.08 -26.56 -8.34
N SER A 5 14.90 -25.73 -7.32
CA SER A 5 13.66 -25.65 -6.51
C SER A 5 13.62 -24.38 -5.69
N ALA A 6 12.44 -23.96 -5.25
CA ALA A 6 12.25 -22.81 -4.38
C ALA A 6 13.05 -22.97 -3.06
N THR A 7 13.08 -24.17 -2.48
CA THR A 7 13.84 -24.46 -1.26
C THR A 7 15.35 -24.26 -1.47
N ALA A 8 15.88 -24.60 -2.63
CA ALA A 8 17.29 -24.39 -2.94
C ALA A 8 17.60 -22.90 -3.07
N ALA A 9 16.71 -22.11 -3.68
CA ALA A 9 16.85 -20.66 -3.78
C ALA A 9 16.84 -19.98 -2.41
N LEU A 10 15.90 -20.36 -1.53
CA LEU A 10 15.84 -19.84 -0.16
C LEU A 10 17.09 -20.17 0.65
N ARG A 11 17.57 -21.42 0.59
CA ARG A 11 18.79 -21.83 1.31
C ARG A 11 20.03 -21.07 0.82
N ALA A 12 20.12 -20.82 -0.50
CA ALA A 12 21.21 -20.02 -1.04
C ALA A 12 21.18 -18.59 -0.52
N ALA A 13 20.01 -17.92 -0.53
CA ALA A 13 19.85 -16.58 0.02
C ALA A 13 20.24 -16.54 1.52
N TYR A 14 19.74 -17.46 2.31
CA TYR A 14 20.06 -17.53 3.75
C TYR A 14 21.54 -17.78 4.02
N SER A 15 22.23 -18.56 3.18
CA SER A 15 23.68 -18.76 3.31
C SER A 15 24.50 -17.52 3.01
N GLU A 16 23.94 -16.57 2.26
CA GLU A 16 24.50 -15.25 1.98
C GLU A 16 24.08 -14.17 2.99
N GLY A 17 23.31 -14.55 4.03
CA GLY A 17 22.79 -13.63 5.06
C GLY A 17 21.58 -12.81 4.60
N VAL A 18 21.00 -13.11 3.43
CA VAL A 18 19.79 -12.44 2.93
C VAL A 18 18.58 -13.24 3.38
N THR A 19 17.67 -12.62 4.15
CA THR A 19 16.52 -13.30 4.73
C THR A 19 15.19 -12.71 4.26
N ASP A 20 14.19 -13.55 4.17
CA ASP A 20 12.76 -13.27 4.03
C ASP A 20 12.42 -12.14 3.03
N GLU A 21 11.99 -11.00 3.50
CA GLU A 21 11.54 -9.87 2.65
C GLU A 21 12.66 -9.19 1.84
N PHE A 22 13.92 -9.47 2.14
CA PHE A 22 15.07 -8.94 1.39
C PHE A 22 15.51 -9.86 0.24
N ILE A 23 14.94 -11.06 0.14
CA ILE A 23 15.22 -11.99 -0.95
C ILE A 23 14.69 -11.40 -2.26
N LEU A 24 15.59 -11.17 -3.21
CA LEU A 24 15.20 -10.71 -4.54
C LEU A 24 14.41 -11.81 -5.28
N PRO A 25 13.54 -11.43 -6.23
CA PRO A 25 12.77 -12.39 -7.03
C PRO A 25 13.66 -13.48 -7.63
N GLN A 26 13.29 -14.73 -7.43
CA GLN A 26 14.04 -15.89 -7.89
C GLN A 26 13.28 -16.64 -8.99
N LEU A 27 13.97 -16.92 -10.09
CA LEU A 27 13.40 -17.70 -11.17
C LEU A 27 13.78 -19.17 -10.99
N ILE A 28 12.78 -20.03 -10.84
CA ILE A 28 12.96 -21.47 -10.65
C ILE A 28 12.78 -22.20 -11.98
N ASP A 29 11.80 -21.79 -12.77
CA ASP A 29 11.43 -22.41 -14.03
C ASP A 29 10.89 -21.34 -15.00
N ASP A 30 11.36 -21.37 -16.23
CA ASP A 30 10.89 -20.46 -17.29
C ASP A 30 9.50 -20.82 -17.81
N SER A 31 9.04 -22.04 -17.62
CA SER A 31 7.73 -22.50 -18.11
C SER A 31 6.54 -21.92 -17.36
N GLY A 32 6.76 -21.43 -16.12
CA GLY A 32 5.73 -20.87 -15.27
C GLY A 32 5.53 -19.35 -15.40
N LYS A 33 6.08 -18.71 -16.42
CA LYS A 33 5.89 -17.27 -16.65
C LYS A 33 4.46 -16.95 -17.07
N ILE A 34 3.92 -15.87 -16.53
CA ILE A 34 2.63 -15.34 -16.97
C ILE A 34 2.76 -14.83 -18.39
N THR A 35 1.85 -15.26 -19.28
CA THR A 35 1.82 -14.91 -20.70
C THR A 35 0.46 -14.35 -21.11
N ALA A 36 0.42 -13.68 -22.25
CA ALA A 36 -0.85 -13.16 -22.78
C ALA A 36 -1.88 -14.29 -22.97
N GLY A 37 -3.11 -14.05 -22.55
CA GLY A 37 -4.21 -15.01 -22.57
C GLY A 37 -4.38 -15.82 -21.28
N ASP A 38 -3.43 -15.72 -20.34
CA ASP A 38 -3.55 -16.41 -19.05
C ASP A 38 -4.66 -15.82 -18.19
N ALA A 39 -5.24 -16.67 -17.33
CA ALA A 39 -6.15 -16.27 -16.27
C ALA A 39 -5.38 -16.09 -14.96
N VAL A 40 -5.47 -14.90 -14.39
CA VAL A 40 -4.83 -14.54 -13.12
C VAL A 40 -5.89 -14.21 -12.08
N ILE A 41 -5.88 -14.89 -10.95
CA ILE A 41 -6.65 -14.53 -9.76
C ILE A 41 -5.67 -14.00 -8.72
N PHE A 42 -5.74 -12.70 -8.46
CA PHE A 42 -4.89 -12.06 -7.47
C PHE A 42 -5.55 -12.16 -6.09
N PHE A 43 -5.18 -13.19 -5.34
CA PHE A 43 -5.82 -13.60 -4.08
C PHE A 43 -5.39 -12.73 -2.89
N ASN A 44 -5.61 -11.41 -3.01
CA ASN A 44 -5.30 -10.43 -1.97
C ASN A 44 -6.48 -9.50 -1.73
N PHE A 45 -6.89 -9.36 -0.48
CA PHE A 45 -7.93 -8.40 -0.08
C PHE A 45 -7.38 -7.00 0.21
N ARG A 46 -6.12 -6.88 0.67
CA ARG A 46 -5.45 -5.59 0.82
C ARG A 46 -5.15 -5.01 -0.56
N THR A 47 -5.17 -3.68 -0.66
CA THR A 47 -5.15 -3.00 -1.96
C THR A 47 -3.84 -2.28 -2.25
N ASP A 48 -3.00 -2.03 -1.24
CA ASP A 48 -1.79 -1.22 -1.35
C ASP A 48 -0.75 -1.79 -2.32
N ARG A 49 0.01 -2.81 -1.93
CA ARG A 49 1.04 -3.44 -2.77
C ARG A 49 0.50 -4.21 -3.97
N PRO A 50 -0.64 -4.93 -3.89
CA PRO A 50 -1.25 -5.55 -5.07
C PRO A 50 -1.61 -4.56 -6.19
N ARG A 51 -1.89 -3.30 -5.88
CA ARG A 51 -2.08 -2.24 -6.87
C ARG A 51 -0.86 -2.10 -7.78
N GLU A 52 0.35 -2.08 -7.21
CA GLU A 52 1.60 -1.93 -7.96
C GLU A 52 1.81 -3.07 -8.96
N LEU A 53 1.64 -4.32 -8.54
CA LEU A 53 1.77 -5.48 -9.42
C LEU A 53 0.66 -5.52 -10.48
N THR A 54 -0.57 -5.15 -10.13
CA THR A 54 -1.66 -5.07 -11.11
C THR A 54 -1.37 -4.01 -12.17
N THR A 55 -0.86 -2.85 -11.76
CA THR A 55 -0.42 -1.79 -12.69
C THR A 55 0.64 -2.32 -13.66
N ALA A 56 1.69 -2.96 -13.15
CA ALA A 56 2.78 -3.47 -13.97
C ALA A 56 2.36 -4.60 -14.92
N LEU A 57 1.41 -5.44 -14.51
CA LEU A 57 0.96 -6.56 -15.33
C LEU A 57 -0.10 -6.17 -16.36
N THR A 58 -0.92 -5.13 -16.10
CA THR A 58 -2.12 -4.89 -16.90
C THR A 58 -2.33 -3.45 -17.38
N GLN A 59 -1.67 -2.44 -16.78
CA GLN A 59 -2.00 -1.03 -17.05
C GLN A 59 -0.87 -0.24 -17.73
N GLU A 60 0.36 -0.34 -17.24
CA GLU A 60 1.47 0.53 -17.62
C GLU A 60 2.69 -0.24 -18.13
N SER A 61 3.48 0.41 -18.99
CA SER A 61 4.76 -0.11 -19.46
C SER A 61 5.92 0.45 -18.64
N PHE A 62 6.83 -0.41 -18.23
CA PHE A 62 8.08 -0.07 -17.54
C PHE A 62 9.24 -0.43 -18.48
N HIS A 63 9.56 0.48 -19.38
CA HIS A 63 10.52 0.25 -20.47
C HIS A 63 11.93 -0.10 -19.97
N GLU A 64 12.35 0.49 -18.85
CA GLU A 64 13.63 0.20 -18.20
C GLU A 64 13.79 -1.26 -17.76
N TYR A 65 12.68 -1.94 -17.52
CA TYR A 65 12.63 -3.37 -17.13
C TYR A 65 12.14 -4.27 -18.27
N ASN A 66 11.95 -3.71 -19.46
CA ASN A 66 11.36 -4.42 -20.62
C ASN A 66 10.01 -5.07 -20.28
N MET A 67 9.21 -4.37 -19.45
CA MET A 67 7.87 -4.80 -19.04
C MET A 67 6.79 -4.03 -19.80
N HIS A 68 5.78 -4.77 -20.28
CA HIS A 68 4.61 -4.23 -20.97
C HIS A 68 3.35 -4.89 -20.44
N PRO A 69 2.20 -4.19 -20.43
CA PRO A 69 0.93 -4.79 -20.07
C PRO A 69 0.64 -6.04 -20.87
N LEU A 70 0.20 -7.08 -20.20
CA LEU A 70 -0.18 -8.34 -20.81
C LEU A 70 -1.71 -8.38 -21.00
N ALA A 71 -2.16 -8.96 -22.11
CA ALA A 71 -3.58 -9.23 -22.35
C ALA A 71 -4.02 -10.43 -21.50
N LEU A 72 -4.39 -10.20 -20.24
CA LEU A 72 -4.75 -11.21 -19.26
C LEU A 72 -6.25 -11.24 -18.98
N HIS A 73 -6.74 -12.39 -18.54
CA HIS A 73 -8.01 -12.51 -17.83
C HIS A 73 -7.76 -12.26 -16.34
N PHE A 74 -7.68 -10.98 -15.95
CA PHE A 74 -7.23 -10.59 -14.62
C PHE A 74 -8.39 -10.35 -13.66
N CYS A 75 -8.37 -11.04 -12.52
CA CYS A 75 -9.36 -10.90 -11.45
C CYS A 75 -8.68 -10.53 -10.14
N THR A 76 -9.25 -9.58 -9.42
CA THR A 76 -8.83 -9.18 -8.07
C THR A 76 -9.89 -9.51 -7.04
N MET A 77 -9.50 -9.75 -5.80
CA MET A 77 -10.46 -10.04 -4.74
C MET A 77 -11.32 -8.82 -4.43
N THR A 78 -10.73 -7.62 -4.43
CA THR A 78 -11.43 -6.35 -4.19
C THR A 78 -11.00 -5.31 -5.22
N ASN A 79 -11.70 -4.19 -5.29
CA ASN A 79 -11.28 -3.06 -6.12
C ASN A 79 -9.98 -2.45 -5.56
N TYR A 80 -8.88 -2.60 -6.29
CA TYR A 80 -7.57 -2.04 -5.93
C TYR A 80 -7.43 -0.59 -6.39
N ASP A 81 -7.99 -0.25 -7.54
CA ASP A 81 -8.02 1.10 -8.09
C ASP A 81 -9.19 1.24 -9.07
N ALA A 82 -10.00 2.27 -8.89
CA ALA A 82 -11.17 2.51 -9.72
C ALA A 82 -10.82 2.90 -11.18
N SER A 83 -9.59 3.30 -11.44
CA SER A 83 -9.10 3.67 -12.77
C SER A 83 -8.65 2.46 -13.62
N PHE A 84 -8.47 1.28 -13.02
CA PHE A 84 -7.98 0.10 -13.71
C PHE A 84 -8.94 -0.37 -14.80
N LYS A 85 -8.37 -0.67 -15.96
CA LYS A 85 -9.10 -1.18 -17.13
C LYS A 85 -8.89 -2.69 -17.25
N ASN A 86 -9.94 -3.40 -17.72
CA ASN A 86 -9.90 -4.84 -17.98
C ASN A 86 -9.54 -5.72 -16.76
N VAL A 87 -9.75 -5.22 -15.55
CA VAL A 87 -9.61 -5.96 -14.30
C VAL A 87 -11.00 -6.28 -13.77
N LYS A 88 -11.27 -7.54 -13.48
CA LYS A 88 -12.54 -7.98 -12.88
C LYS A 88 -12.40 -8.02 -11.36
N VAL A 89 -13.32 -7.42 -10.66
CA VAL A 89 -13.41 -7.46 -9.20
C VAL A 89 -14.36 -8.59 -8.81
N ILE A 90 -13.94 -9.45 -7.88
CA ILE A 90 -14.76 -10.58 -7.40
C ILE A 90 -15.71 -10.11 -6.29
N PHE A 91 -15.22 -9.31 -5.36
CA PHE A 91 -16.01 -8.75 -4.25
C PHE A 91 -15.94 -7.23 -4.30
N ASP A 92 -17.04 -6.58 -4.58
CA ASP A 92 -17.13 -5.13 -4.46
C ASP A 92 -16.97 -4.71 -2.99
N LYS A 93 -16.35 -3.57 -2.78
CA LYS A 93 -16.29 -2.95 -1.46
C LYS A 93 -17.66 -2.33 -1.15
N ASP A 94 -18.20 -2.67 -0.01
CA ASP A 94 -19.27 -1.88 0.57
C ASP A 94 -18.75 -0.48 0.90
N ASN A 95 -19.47 0.55 0.53
CA ASN A 95 -19.20 1.90 0.99
C ASN A 95 -19.44 1.95 2.50
N LEU A 96 -18.38 2.13 3.26
CA LEU A 96 -18.51 2.31 4.70
C LEU A 96 -19.05 3.70 4.99
N GLU A 97 -20.25 3.76 5.49
CA GLU A 97 -20.88 4.99 5.99
C GLU A 97 -20.65 5.14 7.49
N MET A 98 -20.84 6.35 7.99
CA MET A 98 -20.71 6.67 9.43
C MET A 98 -19.31 6.31 10.01
N THR A 99 -18.27 6.45 9.20
CA THR A 99 -16.92 6.38 9.73
C THR A 99 -16.66 7.50 10.72
N LEU A 100 -15.72 7.33 11.65
CA LEU A 100 -15.45 8.34 12.69
C LEU A 100 -15.18 9.72 12.08
N GLY A 101 -14.37 9.80 11.01
CA GLY A 101 -14.09 11.05 10.31
C GLY A 101 -15.35 11.71 9.74
N GLU A 102 -16.27 10.93 9.23
CA GLU A 102 -17.56 11.40 8.71
C GLU A 102 -18.45 11.94 9.84
N VAL A 103 -18.53 11.22 10.97
CA VAL A 103 -19.33 11.63 12.14
C VAL A 103 -18.82 12.93 12.72
N VAL A 104 -17.51 13.07 12.91
CA VAL A 104 -16.87 14.30 13.38
C VAL A 104 -17.18 15.47 12.45
N SER A 105 -17.03 15.26 11.13
CA SER A 105 -17.32 16.27 10.11
C SER A 105 -18.81 16.68 10.10
N LYS A 106 -19.73 15.71 10.14
CA LYS A 106 -21.19 15.98 10.20
C LYS A 106 -21.62 16.73 11.47
N ALA A 107 -20.87 16.57 12.56
CA ALA A 107 -21.07 17.32 13.78
C ALA A 107 -20.50 18.76 13.72
N GLY A 108 -19.95 19.19 12.58
CA GLY A 108 -19.33 20.50 12.40
C GLY A 108 -18.04 20.68 13.17
N LYS A 109 -17.37 19.58 13.53
CA LYS A 109 -16.15 19.54 14.30
C LYS A 109 -14.92 19.47 13.42
N THR A 110 -13.81 20.01 13.92
CA THR A 110 -12.50 19.95 13.26
C THR A 110 -11.73 18.70 13.66
N GLN A 111 -10.95 18.17 12.71
CA GLN A 111 -10.13 16.99 12.97
C GLN A 111 -8.78 17.07 12.26
N VAL A 112 -7.75 16.52 12.89
CA VAL A 112 -6.41 16.37 12.31
C VAL A 112 -6.03 14.91 12.20
N ARG A 113 -5.50 14.52 11.03
CA ARG A 113 -4.86 13.23 10.78
C ARG A 113 -3.37 13.49 10.66
N ILE A 114 -2.57 12.86 11.50
CA ILE A 114 -1.13 13.04 11.51
C ILE A 114 -0.42 11.69 11.54
N ALA A 115 0.47 11.45 10.60
CA ALA A 115 1.32 10.26 10.56
C ALA A 115 2.58 10.47 9.73
N GLU A 116 3.49 9.53 9.84
CA GLU A 116 4.62 9.41 8.93
C GLU A 116 4.26 8.60 7.67
N THR A 117 5.12 8.66 6.64
CA THR A 117 4.85 8.09 5.30
C THR A 117 4.31 6.66 5.35
N GLU A 118 4.94 5.78 6.12
CA GLU A 118 4.58 4.36 6.24
C GLU A 118 3.18 4.11 6.83
N LYS A 119 2.66 5.06 7.59
CA LYS A 119 1.38 4.96 8.31
C LYS A 119 0.31 5.91 7.78
N TYR A 120 0.68 6.84 6.92
CA TYR A 120 -0.24 7.85 6.41
C TYR A 120 -1.49 7.26 5.72
N PRO A 121 -1.39 6.27 4.81
CA PRO A 121 -2.57 5.66 4.23
C PRO A 121 -3.48 4.97 5.26
N HIS A 122 -2.91 4.47 6.35
CA HIS A 122 -3.68 3.78 7.38
C HIS A 122 -4.60 4.72 8.15
N ILE A 123 -4.14 5.93 8.47
CA ILE A 123 -4.92 6.94 9.22
C ILE A 123 -5.76 7.83 8.30
N THR A 124 -5.58 7.76 7.00
CA THR A 124 -6.36 8.51 6.00
C THR A 124 -7.28 7.58 5.23
N PHE A 125 -6.82 6.99 4.14
CA PHE A 125 -7.63 6.15 3.25
C PHE A 125 -8.33 4.99 3.97
N PHE A 126 -7.57 4.15 4.69
CA PHE A 126 -8.15 2.97 5.34
C PHE A 126 -9.08 3.35 6.51
N PHE A 127 -8.66 4.29 7.33
CA PHE A 127 -9.47 4.76 8.47
C PHE A 127 -10.76 5.45 8.02
N SER A 128 -10.74 6.07 6.84
CA SER A 128 -11.91 6.71 6.22
C SER A 128 -12.76 5.76 5.35
N GLY A 129 -12.60 4.45 5.52
CA GLY A 129 -13.40 3.45 4.81
C GLY A 129 -13.08 3.31 3.32
N GLY A 130 -11.88 3.70 2.90
CA GLY A 130 -11.44 3.67 1.50
C GLY A 130 -11.69 4.98 0.74
N ARG A 131 -11.96 6.07 1.45
CA ARG A 131 -12.12 7.40 0.90
C ARG A 131 -10.78 8.14 0.85
N GLU A 132 -10.37 8.62 -0.33
CA GLU A 132 -9.16 9.42 -0.51
C GLU A 132 -9.36 10.87 -0.07
N GLU A 133 -10.49 11.47 -0.42
CA GLU A 133 -10.78 12.88 -0.15
C GLU A 133 -10.97 13.16 1.34
N PRO A 134 -10.33 14.20 1.89
CA PRO A 134 -10.58 14.64 3.26
C PRO A 134 -12.05 14.97 3.50
N PHE A 135 -12.51 14.80 4.72
CA PHE A 135 -13.80 15.31 5.15
C PHE A 135 -13.76 16.83 5.39
N VAL A 136 -14.90 17.48 5.36
CA VAL A 136 -14.98 18.91 5.74
C VAL A 136 -14.49 19.07 7.18
N GLY A 137 -13.58 20.00 7.41
CA GLY A 137 -12.95 20.20 8.72
C GLY A 137 -11.79 19.23 9.01
N GLU A 138 -11.40 18.38 8.06
CA GLU A 138 -10.24 17.49 8.20
C GLU A 138 -8.97 18.13 7.64
N THR A 139 -7.93 18.20 8.44
CA THR A 139 -6.57 18.58 8.06
C THR A 139 -5.65 17.37 8.15
N ARG A 140 -4.72 17.25 7.21
CA ARG A 140 -3.76 16.13 7.14
C ARG A 140 -2.34 16.65 7.26
N ILE A 141 -1.57 16.05 8.18
CA ILE A 141 -0.16 16.37 8.41
C ILE A 141 0.67 15.12 8.16
N LEU A 142 1.56 15.19 7.18
CA LEU A 142 2.50 14.12 6.83
C LEU A 142 3.90 14.49 7.28
N LYS A 143 4.57 13.57 7.97
CA LYS A 143 6.03 13.59 8.18
C LYS A 143 6.67 12.47 7.38
N ASN A 144 7.88 12.71 6.88
CA ASN A 144 8.57 11.66 6.14
C ASN A 144 9.10 10.61 7.11
N SER A 145 8.89 9.33 6.79
CA SER A 145 9.59 8.24 7.50
C SER A 145 11.09 8.32 7.26
N PRO A 146 11.92 7.87 8.21
CA PRO A 146 13.37 7.92 8.07
C PRO A 146 13.84 7.03 6.92
N LYS A 147 14.87 7.49 6.19
CA LYS A 147 15.47 6.77 5.07
C LYS A 147 16.56 5.82 5.58
N VAL A 148 16.15 4.76 6.25
CA VAL A 148 17.01 3.67 6.72
C VAL A 148 16.72 2.39 5.96
N ALA A 149 17.68 1.48 5.89
CA ALA A 149 17.49 0.21 5.18
C ALA A 149 16.39 -0.64 5.84
N THR A 150 16.37 -0.66 7.17
CA THR A 150 15.38 -1.37 8.00
C THR A 150 15.12 -0.55 9.27
N TYR A 151 13.91 -0.61 9.81
CA TYR A 151 13.51 0.22 10.95
C TYR A 151 14.02 -0.26 12.31
N ASP A 152 14.65 -1.43 12.40
CA ASP A 152 15.45 -1.82 13.56
C ASP A 152 16.68 -0.94 13.76
N LEU A 153 17.13 -0.26 12.71
CA LEU A 153 18.21 0.75 12.78
C LEU A 153 17.74 2.10 13.33
N GLN A 154 16.44 2.36 13.30
CA GLN A 154 15.79 3.56 13.87
C GLN A 154 14.37 3.20 14.33
N PRO A 155 14.23 2.45 15.43
CA PRO A 155 12.94 1.90 15.85
C PRO A 155 11.91 2.97 16.26
N GLU A 156 12.36 4.14 16.70
CA GLU A 156 11.51 5.30 16.97
C GLU A 156 10.90 5.92 15.72
N MET A 157 11.46 5.61 14.53
CA MET A 157 11.03 6.15 13.23
C MET A 157 10.94 7.69 13.29
N SER A 158 9.79 8.30 12.95
CA SER A 158 9.57 9.76 13.01
C SER A 158 8.72 10.20 14.21
N ALA A 159 8.75 9.43 15.31
CA ALA A 159 7.89 9.69 16.47
C ALA A 159 8.13 11.07 17.10
N TYR A 160 9.37 11.56 17.12
CA TYR A 160 9.69 12.87 17.70
C TYR A 160 9.15 14.01 16.84
N GLU A 161 9.32 13.96 15.52
CA GLU A 161 8.81 14.96 14.59
C GLU A 161 7.26 14.96 14.56
N LEU A 162 6.64 13.79 14.70
CA LEU A 162 5.19 13.66 14.82
C LEU A 162 4.70 14.29 16.11
N LYS A 163 5.33 13.97 17.24
CA LYS A 163 5.01 14.55 18.55
C LYS A 163 5.12 16.08 18.52
N ASP A 164 6.21 16.62 17.96
CA ASP A 164 6.41 18.07 17.94
C ASP A 164 5.36 18.75 17.06
N ALA A 165 5.06 18.22 15.88
CA ALA A 165 4.01 18.75 15.02
C ALA A 165 2.60 18.63 15.64
N LEU A 166 2.32 17.54 16.36
CA LEU A 166 1.06 17.37 17.07
C LEU A 166 0.92 18.39 18.21
N VAL A 167 1.97 18.60 19.00
CA VAL A 167 1.96 19.58 20.08
C VAL A 167 1.78 21.01 19.56
N GLU A 168 2.41 21.35 18.43
CA GLU A 168 2.20 22.64 17.78
C GLU A 168 0.75 22.82 17.32
N GLU A 169 0.16 21.80 16.74
CA GLU A 169 -1.23 21.83 16.28
C GLU A 169 -2.21 21.99 17.45
N LEU A 170 -2.02 21.22 18.52
CA LEU A 170 -2.85 21.29 19.71
C LEU A 170 -2.75 22.66 20.44
N LYS A 171 -1.59 23.32 20.41
CA LYS A 171 -1.40 24.65 21.01
C LYS A 171 -2.22 25.74 20.32
N LYS A 172 -2.63 25.56 19.06
CA LYS A 172 -3.52 26.49 18.36
C LYS A 172 -4.92 26.52 18.96
N GLY A 173 -5.34 25.46 19.62
CA GLY A 173 -6.66 25.36 20.26
C GLY A 173 -7.85 25.30 19.29
N GLU A 174 -7.60 24.95 18.02
CA GLU A 174 -8.59 24.96 16.93
C GLU A 174 -9.08 23.57 16.55
N VAL A 175 -8.54 22.51 17.18
CA VAL A 175 -8.82 21.11 16.82
C VAL A 175 -9.67 20.45 17.88
N ASP A 176 -10.81 19.88 17.46
CA ASP A 176 -11.70 19.12 18.33
C ASP A 176 -11.26 17.64 18.48
N PHE A 177 -10.64 17.05 17.43
CA PHE A 177 -10.25 15.63 17.39
C PHE A 177 -8.94 15.41 16.62
N VAL A 178 -8.06 14.56 17.15
CA VAL A 178 -6.79 14.15 16.53
C VAL A 178 -6.70 12.64 16.47
#